data_14b8d9e1e4c37705117971832be13f8b
#
_entry.id   14b8d9e1e4c37705117971832be13f8b
#
_cell.length_a   1.000
_cell.length_b   1.000
_cell.length_c   1.000
_cell.angle_alpha   90.00
_cell.angle_beta   90.00
_cell.angle_gamma   90.00
#
_symmetry.space_group_name_H-M   'P 1'
#
loop_
_entity.id
_entity.type
_entity.pdbx_description
1 polymer ?
#
loop_
_entity_poly.entity_id
_entity_poly.type
_entity_poly.pdbx_seq_one_letter_code
_entity_poly.pdbx_strand_id
1 'polypeptide(L)'
;MNLIEIGKKYPSSKNISGFIELYQKYFFGYKDEKINLLEIGVDNGDSLRIWREYFINANICGIDINKNNFTIKDVEILTGDQSDYK
;
A
#
# COMPACT_ATOMS: atom_id res chain seq x y z
N MET A 1 13.10 -8.94 -2.21
CA MET A 1 13.53 -7.64 -1.65
C MET A 1 12.86 -7.40 -0.31
N ASN A 2 13.55 -6.78 0.60
CA ASN A 2 12.93 -6.38 1.86
C ASN A 2 12.19 -5.04 1.69
N LEU A 3 11.40 -4.69 2.70
CA LEU A 3 10.55 -3.50 2.65
C LEU A 3 11.36 -2.20 2.56
N ILE A 4 12.53 -2.16 3.20
CA ILE A 4 13.41 -1.00 3.17
C ILE A 4 13.93 -0.75 1.75
N GLU A 5 14.35 -1.79 1.05
CA GLU A 5 14.82 -1.69 -0.33
C GLU A 5 13.70 -1.25 -1.28
N ILE A 6 12.51 -1.81 -1.10
CA ILE A 6 11.35 -1.43 -1.92
C ILE A 6 11.00 0.04 -1.68
N GLY A 7 11.01 0.48 -0.43
CA GLY A 7 10.66 1.86 -0.07
C GLY A 7 11.56 2.90 -0.72
N LYS A 8 12.82 2.57 -0.97
CA LYS A 8 13.75 3.49 -1.63
C LYS A 8 13.39 3.79 -3.08
N LYS A 9 12.60 2.95 -3.72
CA LYS A 9 12.13 3.17 -5.09
C LYS A 9 11.05 4.26 -5.18
N TYR A 10 10.41 4.58 -4.06
CA TYR A 10 9.25 5.46 -4.04
C TYR A 10 9.47 6.60 -3.03
N PRO A 11 10.37 7.53 -3.34
CA PRO A 11 10.79 8.56 -2.37
C PRO A 11 9.70 9.52 -1.94
N SER A 12 8.61 9.64 -2.72
CA SER A 12 7.49 10.49 -2.35
C SER A 12 6.61 9.89 -1.25
N SER A 13 6.83 8.64 -0.86
CA SER A 13 6.13 7.99 0.24
C SER A 13 6.69 8.37 1.61
N LYS A 14 7.02 9.63 1.81
CA LYS A 14 7.67 10.12 3.03
C LYS A 14 6.87 9.87 4.29
N ASN A 15 5.55 9.77 4.18
CA ASN A 15 4.69 9.55 5.33
C ASN A 15 4.93 8.21 6.02
N ILE A 16 5.48 7.24 5.29
CA ILE A 16 5.78 5.92 5.86
C ILE A 16 7.27 5.68 6.02
N SER A 17 8.13 6.49 5.39
CA SER A 17 9.58 6.24 5.36
C SER A 17 10.22 6.23 6.75
N GLY A 18 9.70 7.02 7.68
CA GLY A 18 10.18 7.02 9.06
C GLY A 18 9.79 5.79 9.86
N PHE A 19 8.84 5.00 9.36
CA PHE A 19 8.33 3.82 10.04
C PHE A 19 8.63 2.53 9.29
N ILE A 20 9.35 2.59 8.19
CA ILE A 20 9.48 1.44 7.29
C ILE A 20 10.21 0.27 7.94
N GLU A 21 11.19 0.54 8.79
CA GLU A 21 11.88 -0.52 9.53
C GLU A 21 10.95 -1.20 10.52
N LEU A 22 10.08 -0.41 11.15
CA LEU A 22 9.08 -0.93 12.08
C LEU A 22 8.06 -1.80 11.34
N TYR A 23 7.60 -1.34 10.18
CA TYR A 23 6.68 -2.11 9.34
C TYR A 23 7.31 -3.42 8.90
N GLN A 24 8.57 -3.42 8.50
CA GLN A 24 9.26 -4.65 8.11
C GLN A 24 9.31 -5.65 9.26
N LYS A 25 9.58 -5.18 10.46
CA LYS A 25 9.62 -6.03 11.65
C LYS A 25 8.28 -6.73 11.88
N TYR A 26 7.16 -6.01 11.76
CA TYR A 26 5.83 -6.56 12.05
C TYR A 26 5.21 -7.29 10.86
N PHE A 27 5.57 -6.92 9.64
CA PHE A 27 4.94 -7.46 8.43
C PHE A 27 5.70 -8.62 7.80
N PHE A 28 6.93 -8.86 8.23
CA PHE A 28 7.76 -9.91 7.65
C PHE A 28 7.07 -11.27 7.64
N GLY A 29 6.35 -11.61 8.70
CA GLY A 29 5.63 -12.87 8.80
C GLY A 29 4.46 -13.02 7.82
N TYR A 30 4.00 -11.92 7.23
CA TYR A 30 2.87 -11.91 6.29
C TYR A 30 3.29 -11.74 4.84
N LYS A 31 4.58 -11.64 4.57
CA LYS A 31 5.10 -11.30 3.24
C LYS A 31 4.57 -12.23 2.15
N ASP A 32 4.53 -13.51 2.40
CA ASP A 32 4.11 -14.53 1.43
C ASP A 32 2.69 -15.04 1.67
N GLU A 33 2.00 -14.49 2.65
CA GLU A 33 0.65 -14.92 3.02
C GLU A 33 -0.40 -14.34 2.08
N LYS A 34 -1.50 -15.05 1.92
CA LYS A 34 -2.67 -14.55 1.19
C LYS A 34 -3.50 -13.68 2.11
N ILE A 35 -3.13 -12.41 2.22
CA ILE A 35 -3.83 -11.46 3.06
C ILE A 35 -4.64 -10.48 2.22
N ASN A 36 -5.60 -9.83 2.86
CA ASN A 36 -6.32 -8.70 2.27
C ASN A 36 -5.83 -7.44 2.94
N LEU A 37 -5.30 -6.51 2.15
CA LEU A 37 -4.77 -5.24 2.65
C LEU A 37 -5.60 -4.10 2.08
N LEU A 38 -6.12 -3.28 2.97
CA LEU A 38 -6.91 -2.10 2.61
C LEU A 38 -6.18 -0.86 3.10
N GLU A 39 -5.97 0.10 2.21
CA GLU A 39 -5.42 1.40 2.55
C GLU A 39 -6.46 2.47 2.32
N ILE A 40 -6.67 3.33 3.30
CA ILE A 40 -7.57 4.47 3.24
C ILE A 40 -6.73 5.72 3.07
N GLY A 41 -7.01 6.51 2.01
CA GLY A 41 -6.17 7.63 1.66
C GLY A 41 -4.99 7.20 0.79
N VAL A 42 -5.18 7.20 -0.51
CA VAL A 42 -4.20 6.64 -1.47
C VAL A 42 -3.12 7.64 -1.86
N ASP A 43 -3.47 8.93 -1.88
CA ASP A 43 -2.58 10.02 -2.29
C ASP A 43 -1.98 9.74 -3.69
N ASN A 44 -0.66 9.75 -3.84
CA ASN A 44 -0.01 9.46 -5.14
C ASN A 44 0.16 7.97 -5.42
N GLY A 45 -0.24 7.11 -4.51
CA GLY A 45 -0.19 5.66 -4.69
C GLY A 45 1.13 5.01 -4.36
N ASP A 46 2.12 5.75 -3.87
CA ASP A 46 3.44 5.17 -3.60
C ASP A 46 3.42 4.12 -2.49
N SER A 47 2.63 4.31 -1.45
CA SER A 47 2.52 3.29 -0.41
C SER A 47 1.85 2.02 -0.94
N LEU A 48 0.83 2.14 -1.80
CA LEU A 48 0.22 0.97 -2.44
C LEU A 48 1.21 0.22 -3.33
N ARG A 49 2.08 0.93 -4.05
CA ARG A 49 3.12 0.31 -4.86
C ARG A 49 4.10 -0.47 -4.00
N ILE A 50 4.47 0.10 -2.85
CA ILE A 50 5.33 -0.57 -1.87
C ILE A 50 4.68 -1.86 -1.39
N TRP A 51 3.41 -1.79 -0.97
CA TRP A 51 2.69 -2.98 -0.49
C TRP A 51 2.56 -4.03 -1.57
N ARG A 52 2.31 -3.63 -2.82
CA ARG A 52 2.18 -4.59 -3.93
C ARG A 52 3.49 -5.35 -4.19
N GLU A 53 4.63 -4.67 -4.10
CA GLU A 53 5.91 -5.34 -4.30
C GLU A 53 6.29 -6.22 -3.11
N TYR A 54 5.91 -5.82 -1.91
CA TYR A 54 6.28 -6.56 -0.71
C TYR A 54 5.38 -7.77 -0.44
N PHE A 55 4.08 -7.59 -0.48
CA PHE A 55 3.11 -8.65 -0.20
C PHE A 55 2.69 -9.33 -1.51
N ILE A 56 3.50 -10.29 -1.96
CA ILE A 56 3.36 -10.87 -3.30
C ILE A 56 2.05 -11.62 -3.53
N ASN A 57 1.44 -12.16 -2.47
CA ASN A 57 0.20 -12.94 -2.56
C ASN A 57 -1.02 -12.20 -2.00
N ALA A 58 -0.89 -10.94 -1.65
CA ALA A 58 -1.97 -10.18 -1.06
C ALA A 58 -2.98 -9.67 -2.09
N ASN A 59 -4.23 -9.55 -1.68
CA ASN A 59 -5.22 -8.73 -2.37
C ASN A 59 -5.13 -7.32 -1.81
N ILE A 60 -4.82 -6.34 -2.64
CA ILE A 60 -4.57 -4.97 -2.20
C ILE A 60 -5.62 -4.05 -2.81
N CYS A 61 -6.26 -3.26 -1.96
CA CYS A 61 -7.26 -2.27 -2.35
C CYS A 61 -6.96 -0.94 -1.67
N GLY A 62 -7.03 0.14 -2.44
CA GLY A 62 -6.96 1.50 -1.92
C GLY A 62 -8.30 2.21 -2.09
N ILE A 63 -8.66 3.03 -1.11
CA ILE A 63 -9.87 3.86 -1.15
C ILE A 63 -9.47 5.31 -0.89
N ASP A 64 -9.90 6.21 -1.78
CA ASP A 64 -9.66 7.63 -1.61
C ASP A 64 -10.94 8.40 -1.92
N ILE A 65 -11.16 9.51 -1.21
CA ILE A 65 -12.28 10.42 -1.47
C ILE A 65 -12.09 11.14 -2.81
N ASN A 66 -10.86 11.36 -3.22
CA ASN A 66 -10.54 12.01 -4.48
C ASN A 66 -10.29 10.98 -5.58
N LYS A 67 -10.75 11.28 -6.79
CA LYS A 67 -10.49 10.42 -7.94
C LYS A 67 -8.99 10.45 -8.27
N ASN A 68 -8.40 9.27 -8.37
CA ASN A 68 -7.00 9.13 -8.74
C ASN A 68 -6.86 9.03 -10.25
N ASN A 69 -5.78 9.62 -10.78
CA ASN A 69 -5.49 9.64 -12.21
C ASN A 69 -4.45 8.59 -12.62
N PHE A 70 -4.28 7.56 -11.80
CA PHE A 70 -3.31 6.50 -12.07
C PHE A 70 -3.91 5.14 -11.75
N THR A 71 -3.27 4.11 -12.28
CA THR A 71 -3.59 2.72 -11.94
C THR A 71 -2.31 2.02 -11.49
N ILE A 72 -2.47 0.98 -10.68
CA ILE A 72 -1.36 0.15 -10.24
C ILE A 72 -1.73 -1.28 -10.58
N LYS A 73 -0.83 -2.00 -11.24
CA LYS A 73 -1.07 -3.37 -11.65
C LYS A 73 -1.39 -4.25 -10.44
N ASP A 74 -2.46 -5.02 -10.55
CA ASP A 74 -2.91 -5.95 -9.52
C ASP A 74 -3.29 -5.30 -8.19
N VAL A 75 -3.67 -4.02 -8.25
CA VAL A 75 -4.19 -3.28 -7.10
C VAL A 75 -5.52 -2.63 -7.51
N GLU A 76 -6.55 -2.82 -6.70
CA GLU A 76 -7.84 -2.17 -6.89
C GLU A 76 -7.83 -0.81 -6.21
N ILE A 77 -8.24 0.23 -6.93
CA ILE A 77 -8.32 1.58 -6.37
C ILE A 77 -9.76 2.08 -6.56
N LEU A 78 -10.42 2.37 -5.46
CA LEU A 78 -11.80 2.83 -5.43
C LEU A 78 -11.85 4.30 -5.01
N THR A 79 -12.81 5.03 -5.59
CA THR A 79 -13.09 6.40 -5.20
C THR A 79 -14.38 6.42 -4.40
N GLY A 80 -14.34 7.02 -3.22
CA GLY A 80 -15.51 7.11 -2.37
C GLY A 80 -15.15 7.61 -0.98
N ASP A 81 -16.16 7.98 -0.22
CA ASP A 81 -15.99 8.37 1.17
C ASP A 81 -16.05 7.12 2.04
N GLN A 82 -15.09 6.94 2.93
CA GLN A 82 -15.05 5.78 3.81
C GLN A 82 -16.32 5.64 4.64
N SER A 83 -17.02 6.72 4.92
CA SER A 83 -18.29 6.68 5.67
C SER A 83 -19.43 6.03 4.87
N ASP A 84 -19.29 5.90 3.56
CA ASP A 84 -20.28 5.25 2.69
C ASP A 84 -20.18 3.72 2.71
N TYR A 85 -19.17 3.16 3.38
CA TYR A 85 -18.89 1.72 3.40
C TYR A 85 -19.25 1.08 4.74
N LYS A 86 -20.34 1.45 5.27
CA LYS A 86 -20.82 0.90 6.55
C LYS A 86 -21.62 -0.37 6.38
#